data_795075249e39550ffd1af1e916c417b5
#
_entry.id   795075249e39550ffd1af1e916c417b5
#
_cell.length_a   1.000
_cell.length_b   1.000
_cell.length_c   1.000
_cell.angle_alpha   90.00
_cell.angle_beta   90.00
_cell.angle_gamma   90.00
#
_symmetry.space_group_name_H-M   'P 1'
#
loop_
_entity.id
_entity.type
_entity.pdbx_description
1 polymer ?
#
loop_
_entity_poly.entity_id
_entity_poly.type
_entity_poly.pdbx_seq_one_letter_code
_entity_poly.pdbx_strand_id
1 'polypeptide(L)'
;MMKKILFSITLGLMLVLTSCGDQHKAQSLVKDFLNENLEEGNDCSFERFTQLTPTAMIDMGRVKSMRNDMEHQPYIKSNINYPEGALPDTLMYIRATYKLKGKTGKDEELTQTFYMDKALTKVIAFKQN
;
A
#
# COMPACT_ATOMS: atom_id res chain seq x y z
N MET A 1 29.87 -7.79 30.91
CA MET A 1 29.88 -6.84 29.80
C MET A 1 29.59 -7.48 28.45
N MET A 2 30.22 -8.59 28.10
CA MET A 2 29.97 -9.27 26.83
C MET A 2 28.54 -9.75 26.64
N LYS A 3 27.87 -10.26 27.70
CA LYS A 3 26.48 -10.73 27.65
C LYS A 3 25.48 -9.62 27.31
N LYS A 4 25.71 -8.38 27.77
CA LYS A 4 24.84 -7.24 27.48
C LYS A 4 24.95 -6.79 26.03
N ILE A 5 26.14 -6.82 25.46
CA ILE A 5 26.37 -6.45 24.06
C ILE A 5 25.72 -7.46 23.13
N LEU A 6 25.88 -8.77 23.42
CA LEU A 6 25.25 -9.84 22.63
C LEU A 6 23.72 -9.76 22.69
N PHE A 7 23.15 -9.45 23.84
CA PHE A 7 21.71 -9.30 24.01
C PHE A 7 21.16 -8.12 23.18
N SER A 8 21.87 -6.99 23.17
CA SER A 8 21.47 -5.82 22.38
C SER A 8 21.51 -6.10 20.87
N ILE A 9 22.51 -6.82 20.39
CA ILE A 9 22.61 -7.19 18.98
C ILE A 9 21.47 -8.13 18.57
N THR A 10 21.13 -9.10 19.41
CA THR A 10 20.04 -10.05 19.17
C THR A 10 18.69 -9.32 19.10
N LEU A 11 18.45 -8.39 20.01
CA LEU A 11 17.22 -7.61 20.03
C LEU A 11 17.09 -6.73 18.79
N GLY A 12 18.18 -6.10 18.37
CA GLY A 12 18.20 -5.29 17.15
C GLY A 12 17.90 -6.11 15.90
N LEU A 13 18.44 -7.33 15.82
CA LEU A 13 18.20 -8.23 14.71
C LEU A 13 16.72 -8.65 14.63
N MET A 14 16.09 -8.95 15.77
CA MET A 14 14.67 -9.28 15.82
C MET A 14 13.78 -8.13 15.33
N LEU A 15 14.10 -6.89 15.70
CA LEU A 15 13.35 -5.71 15.24
C LEU A 15 13.44 -5.54 13.73
N VAL A 16 14.62 -5.76 13.15
CA VAL A 16 14.83 -5.71 11.70
C VAL A 16 13.99 -6.78 10.99
N LEU A 17 13.97 -8.00 11.50
CA LEU A 17 13.18 -9.10 10.94
C LEU A 17 11.67 -8.79 10.97
N THR A 18 11.17 -8.24 12.08
CA THR A 18 9.77 -7.84 12.22
C THR A 18 9.40 -6.75 11.22
N SER A 19 10.27 -5.75 11.07
CA SER A 19 10.08 -4.66 10.09
C SER A 19 10.06 -5.17 8.66
N CYS A 20 10.93 -6.12 8.31
CA CYS A 20 10.96 -6.74 6.98
C CYS A 20 9.70 -7.55 6.70
N GLY A 21 9.16 -8.24 7.71
CA GLY A 21 7.92 -9.01 7.60
C GLY A 21 6.72 -8.12 7.29
N ASP A 22 6.60 -6.99 7.98
CA ASP A 22 5.52 -6.02 7.76
C ASP A 22 5.65 -5.35 6.39
N GLN A 23 6.86 -4.99 6.00
CA GLN A 23 7.13 -4.42 4.69
C GLN A 23 6.67 -5.36 3.57
N HIS A 24 7.03 -6.63 3.67
CA HIS A 24 6.65 -7.64 2.68
C HIS A 24 5.13 -7.86 2.65
N LYS A 25 4.50 -7.90 3.81
CA LYS A 25 3.05 -8.05 3.93
C LYS A 25 2.30 -6.88 3.27
N ALA A 26 2.78 -5.66 3.49
CA ALA A 26 2.21 -4.47 2.87
C ALA A 26 2.35 -4.48 1.35
N GLN A 27 3.51 -4.88 0.83
CA GLN A 27 3.75 -5.00 -0.60
C GLN A 27 2.80 -6.03 -1.23
N SER A 28 2.63 -7.18 -0.59
CA SER A 28 1.72 -8.22 -1.06
C SER A 28 0.26 -7.74 -1.08
N LEU A 29 -0.14 -7.02 -0.05
CA LEU A 29 -1.48 -6.44 0.03
C LEU A 29 -1.76 -5.47 -1.12
N VAL A 30 -0.80 -4.60 -1.44
CA VAL A 30 -0.92 -3.66 -2.56
C VAL A 30 -1.01 -4.40 -3.89
N LYS A 31 -0.18 -5.41 -4.10
CA LYS A 31 -0.20 -6.22 -5.34
C LYS A 31 -1.56 -6.90 -5.52
N ASP A 32 -2.07 -7.54 -4.49
CA ASP A 32 -3.36 -8.22 -4.53
C ASP A 32 -4.49 -7.23 -4.78
N PHE A 33 -4.45 -6.08 -4.11
CA PHE A 33 -5.45 -5.03 -4.29
C PHE A 33 -5.50 -4.52 -5.74
N LEU A 34 -4.35 -4.23 -6.33
CA LEU A 34 -4.31 -3.75 -7.71
C LEU A 34 -4.73 -4.83 -8.71
N ASN A 35 -4.27 -6.05 -8.52
CA ASN A 35 -4.64 -7.16 -9.40
C ASN A 35 -6.16 -7.40 -9.39
N GLU A 36 -6.79 -7.22 -8.24
CA GLU A 36 -8.24 -7.38 -8.09
C GLU A 36 -9.04 -6.21 -8.69
N ASN A 37 -8.49 -5.00 -8.66
CA ASN A 37 -9.23 -3.78 -8.97
C ASN A 37 -8.82 -3.07 -10.26
N LEU A 38 -7.93 -3.62 -11.06
CA LEU A 38 -7.65 -3.12 -12.39
C LEU A 38 -8.77 -3.54 -13.35
N GLU A 39 -9.12 -2.63 -14.26
CA GLU A 39 -10.05 -2.96 -15.34
C GLU A 39 -9.51 -4.09 -16.19
N GLU A 40 -10.41 -4.92 -16.72
CA GLU A 40 -10.06 -6.06 -17.55
C GLU A 40 -9.21 -5.65 -18.76
N GLY A 41 -8.16 -6.42 -19.03
CA GLY A 41 -7.23 -6.14 -20.11
C GLY A 41 -6.05 -5.26 -19.72
N ASN A 42 -6.04 -4.74 -18.50
CA ASN A 42 -4.89 -4.01 -17.94
C ASN A 42 -4.08 -4.94 -17.05
N ASP A 43 -2.79 -4.73 -17.02
CA ASP A 43 -1.86 -5.50 -16.19
C ASP A 43 -0.85 -4.55 -15.56
N CYS A 44 -0.23 -4.96 -14.47
CA CYS A 44 0.75 -4.13 -13.80
C CYS A 44 2.01 -4.93 -13.45
N SER A 45 3.15 -4.24 -13.53
CA SER A 45 4.45 -4.79 -13.19
C SER A 45 5.10 -3.85 -12.18
N PHE A 46 5.29 -4.31 -10.95
CA PHE A 46 5.84 -3.49 -9.87
C PHE A 46 7.35 -3.33 -10.02
N GLU A 47 7.82 -2.09 -9.88
CA GLU A 47 9.24 -1.77 -9.97
C GLU A 47 9.86 -1.54 -8.60
N ARG A 48 9.19 -0.76 -7.73
CA ARG A 48 9.73 -0.44 -6.41
C ARG A 48 8.64 -0.02 -5.43
N PHE A 49 8.96 -0.15 -4.16
CA PHE A 49 8.13 0.28 -3.05
C PHE A 49 8.98 1.14 -2.11
N THR A 50 8.36 2.16 -1.51
CA THR A 50 8.99 2.87 -0.39
C THR A 50 8.84 2.06 0.88
N GLN A 51 9.50 2.49 1.95
CA GLN A 51 9.36 1.87 3.26
C GLN A 51 7.97 2.14 3.83
N LEU A 52 7.38 1.10 4.43
CA LEU A 52 6.09 1.20 5.12
C LEU A 52 6.19 2.18 6.28
N THR A 53 5.26 3.13 6.35
CA THR A 53 5.31 4.25 7.30
C THR A 53 3.95 4.47 7.95
N PRO A 54 3.90 4.72 9.28
CA PRO A 54 2.63 5.08 9.93
C PRO A 54 2.26 6.54 9.69
N THR A 55 0.95 6.82 9.71
CA THR A 55 0.43 8.19 9.64
C THR A 55 -0.85 8.32 10.45
N ALA A 56 -1.03 9.45 11.14
CA ALA A 56 -2.23 9.77 11.90
C ALA A 56 -2.99 10.97 11.32
N MET A 57 -2.58 11.47 10.15
CA MET A 57 -3.08 12.73 9.58
C MET A 57 -4.16 12.55 8.51
N ILE A 58 -4.71 11.36 8.38
CA ILE A 58 -5.71 11.07 7.36
C ILE A 58 -7.09 10.93 8.02
N ASP A 59 -8.02 11.79 7.66
CA ASP A 59 -9.40 11.72 8.14
C ASP A 59 -10.32 11.06 7.08
N MET A 60 -11.56 10.83 7.46
CA MET A 60 -12.54 10.18 6.58
C MET A 60 -12.88 11.03 5.34
N GLY A 61 -12.89 12.35 5.48
CA GLY A 61 -13.10 13.25 4.34
C GLY A 61 -12.03 13.07 3.28
N ARG A 62 -10.79 12.96 3.70
CA ARG A 62 -9.66 12.73 2.80
C ARG A 62 -9.70 11.34 2.17
N VAL A 63 -10.08 10.33 2.94
CA VAL A 63 -10.27 8.97 2.44
C VAL A 63 -11.33 8.94 1.33
N LYS A 64 -12.47 9.58 1.55
CA LYS A 64 -13.55 9.65 0.55
C LYS A 64 -13.10 10.38 -0.71
N SER A 65 -12.34 11.46 -0.55
CA SER A 65 -11.80 12.23 -1.69
C SER A 65 -10.84 11.37 -2.52
N MET A 66 -9.92 10.66 -1.88
CA MET A 66 -8.98 9.77 -2.58
C MET A 66 -9.71 8.64 -3.31
N ARG A 67 -10.69 8.01 -2.67
CA ARG A 67 -11.49 6.95 -3.27
C ARG A 67 -12.23 7.45 -4.50
N ASN A 68 -12.83 8.64 -4.41
CA ASN A 68 -13.54 9.26 -5.52
C ASN A 68 -12.61 9.57 -6.70
N ASP A 69 -11.45 10.15 -6.41
CA ASP A 69 -10.48 10.50 -7.46
C ASP A 69 -9.99 9.27 -8.22
N MET A 70 -9.70 8.18 -7.51
CA MET A 70 -9.21 6.97 -8.14
C MET A 70 -10.29 6.21 -8.91
N GLU A 71 -11.53 6.33 -8.49
CA GLU A 71 -12.68 5.74 -9.18
C GLU A 71 -12.86 6.28 -10.60
N HIS A 72 -12.38 7.50 -10.86
CA HIS A 72 -12.45 8.14 -12.17
C HIS A 72 -11.29 7.77 -13.09
N GLN A 73 -10.31 7.01 -12.62
CA GLN A 73 -9.20 6.58 -13.47
C GLN A 73 -9.66 5.46 -14.42
N PRO A 74 -9.36 5.57 -15.73
CA PRO A 74 -9.90 4.62 -16.72
C PRO A 74 -9.40 3.19 -16.56
N TYR A 75 -8.28 2.98 -15.90
CA TYR A 75 -7.70 1.65 -15.69
C TYR A 75 -8.14 1.00 -14.36
N ILE A 76 -8.92 1.70 -13.55
CA ILE A 76 -9.40 1.23 -12.25
C ILE A 76 -10.90 0.89 -12.34
N LYS A 77 -11.31 -0.21 -11.75
CA LYS A 77 -12.73 -0.57 -11.64
C LYS A 77 -13.49 0.50 -10.86
N SER A 78 -14.69 0.84 -11.31
CA SER A 78 -15.51 1.89 -10.71
C SER A 78 -16.17 1.48 -9.39
N ASN A 79 -16.19 0.19 -9.08
CA ASN A 79 -16.91 -0.37 -7.93
C ASN A 79 -16.00 -1.12 -6.97
N ILE A 80 -14.89 -0.49 -6.58
CA ILE A 80 -13.99 -1.07 -5.59
C ILE A 80 -14.71 -1.26 -4.27
N ASN A 81 -14.61 -2.45 -3.70
CA ASN A 81 -15.21 -2.78 -2.41
C ASN A 81 -14.25 -2.41 -1.28
N TYR A 82 -14.35 -1.17 -0.81
CA TYR A 82 -13.57 -0.70 0.32
C TYR A 82 -14.21 -1.12 1.64
N PRO A 83 -13.40 -1.28 2.71
CA PRO A 83 -13.96 -1.56 4.03
C PRO A 83 -14.81 -0.40 4.54
N GLU A 84 -15.93 -0.72 5.18
CA GLU A 84 -16.82 0.25 5.82
C GLU A 84 -16.48 0.38 7.29
N GLY A 85 -16.94 1.48 7.90
CA GLY A 85 -16.78 1.74 9.31
C GLY A 85 -15.83 2.89 9.61
N ALA A 86 -15.62 3.14 10.91
CA ALA A 86 -14.76 4.21 11.38
C ALA A 86 -13.30 3.92 11.05
N LEU A 87 -12.54 4.98 10.75
CA LEU A 87 -11.10 4.86 10.53
C LEU A 87 -10.39 4.60 11.86
N PRO A 88 -9.35 3.75 11.87
CA PRO A 88 -8.45 3.68 13.00
C PRO A 88 -7.68 4.99 13.16
N ASP A 89 -7.17 5.25 14.37
CA ASP A 89 -6.40 6.46 14.66
C ASP A 89 -5.11 6.53 13.85
N THR A 90 -4.54 5.39 13.54
CA THR A 90 -3.29 5.30 12.76
C THR A 90 -3.50 4.42 11.55
N LEU A 91 -3.15 4.95 10.38
CA LEU A 91 -3.04 4.18 9.15
C LEU A 91 -1.57 3.96 8.82
N MET A 92 -1.30 2.93 8.04
CA MET A 92 0.01 2.71 7.44
C MET A 92 -0.05 3.11 5.98
N TYR A 93 1.06 3.60 5.44
CA TYR A 93 1.12 3.85 4.00
C TYR A 93 2.42 3.36 3.39
N ILE A 94 2.34 3.04 2.12
CA ILE A 94 3.47 2.66 1.28
C ILE A 94 3.25 3.26 -0.10
N ARG A 95 4.31 3.72 -0.73
CA ARG A 95 4.26 4.25 -2.09
C ARG A 95 4.81 3.19 -3.04
N ALA A 96 4.07 2.89 -4.09
CA ALA A 96 4.46 1.91 -5.10
C ALA A 96 4.63 2.59 -6.46
N THR A 97 5.68 2.22 -7.17
CA THR A 97 5.88 2.59 -8.57
C THR A 97 5.76 1.32 -9.41
N TYR A 98 4.90 1.35 -10.41
CA TYR A 98 4.67 0.20 -11.28
C TYR A 98 4.42 0.65 -12.72
N LYS A 99 4.64 -0.26 -13.65
CA LYS A 99 4.27 -0.06 -15.06
C LYS A 99 2.90 -0.65 -15.29
N LEU A 100 2.01 0.18 -15.79
CA LEU A 100 0.68 -0.23 -16.23
C LEU A 100 0.75 -0.57 -17.72
N LYS A 101 0.38 -1.80 -18.07
CA LYS A 101 0.21 -2.23 -19.45
C LYS A 101 -1.27 -2.18 -19.78
N GLY A 102 -1.66 -1.24 -20.61
CA GLY A 102 -3.05 -1.06 -21.01
C GLY A 102 -3.44 -1.93 -22.20
N LYS A 103 -4.72 -1.99 -22.48
CA LYS A 103 -5.30 -2.72 -23.63
C LYS A 103 -4.71 -2.29 -24.97
N THR A 104 -4.22 -1.06 -25.07
CA THR A 104 -3.66 -0.48 -26.30
C THR A 104 -2.18 -0.78 -26.49
N GLY A 105 -1.56 -1.52 -25.56
CA GLY A 105 -0.14 -1.85 -25.61
C GLY A 105 0.81 -0.74 -25.18
N LYS A 106 0.28 0.39 -24.72
CA LYS A 106 1.10 1.49 -24.18
C LYS A 106 1.43 1.20 -22.72
N ASP A 107 2.72 1.29 -22.39
CA ASP A 107 3.18 1.19 -21.02
C ASP A 107 3.22 2.59 -20.37
N GLU A 108 2.70 2.69 -19.17
CA GLU A 108 2.70 3.94 -18.41
C GLU A 108 3.27 3.66 -17.01
N GLU A 109 4.23 4.49 -16.58
CA GLU A 109 4.78 4.38 -15.23
C GLU A 109 3.93 5.22 -14.28
N LEU A 110 3.44 4.59 -13.23
CA LEU A 110 2.58 5.22 -12.22
C LEU A 110 3.22 5.11 -10.85
N THR A 111 3.10 6.16 -10.05
CA THR A 111 3.50 6.16 -8.65
C THR A 111 2.28 6.53 -7.82
N GLN A 112 1.89 5.65 -6.90
CA GLN A 112 0.69 5.80 -6.10
C GLN A 112 0.98 5.50 -4.64
N THR A 113 0.28 6.19 -3.74
CA THR A 113 0.37 5.96 -2.30
C THR A 113 -0.83 5.16 -1.85
N PHE A 114 -0.59 4.06 -1.13
CA PHE A 114 -1.62 3.15 -0.62
C PHE A 114 -1.69 3.28 0.89
N TYR A 115 -2.89 3.55 1.39
CA TYR A 115 -3.18 3.63 2.83
C TYR A 115 -3.89 2.36 3.26
N MET A 116 -3.45 1.78 4.36
CA MET A 116 -3.95 0.50 4.84
C MET A 116 -4.09 0.52 6.36
N ASP A 117 -4.83 -0.46 6.90
CA ASP A 117 -4.98 -0.60 8.33
C ASP A 117 -3.66 -1.03 8.97
N LYS A 118 -3.55 -0.83 10.29
CA LYS A 118 -2.33 -1.14 11.04
C LYS A 118 -1.98 -2.63 11.00
N ALA A 119 -3.00 -3.50 10.95
CA ALA A 119 -2.82 -4.94 10.85
C ALA A 119 -2.41 -5.41 9.45
N LEU A 120 -2.42 -4.52 8.46
CA LEU A 120 -2.06 -4.81 7.06
C LEU A 120 -2.94 -5.89 6.44
N THR A 121 -4.25 -5.78 6.68
CA THR A 121 -5.23 -6.74 6.18
C THR A 121 -6.05 -6.20 5.01
N LYS A 122 -6.12 -4.88 4.85
CA LYS A 122 -6.96 -4.25 3.83
C LYS A 122 -6.44 -2.88 3.42
N VAL A 123 -6.62 -2.53 2.16
CA VAL A 123 -6.35 -1.19 1.64
C VAL A 123 -7.58 -0.31 1.92
N ILE A 124 -7.36 0.83 2.56
CA ILE A 124 -8.40 1.78 2.94
C ILE A 124 -8.66 2.79 1.81
N ALA A 125 -7.60 3.25 1.17
CA ALA A 125 -7.65 4.22 0.09
C ALA A 125 -6.31 4.25 -0.62
N PHE A 126 -6.27 4.85 -1.80
CA PHE A 126 -5.00 5.12 -2.49
C PHE A 126 -5.14 6.37 -3.34
N LYS A 127 -4.02 6.95 -3.71
CA LYS A 127 -3.99 8.18 -4.51
C LYS A 127 -2.86 8.17 -5.51
N GLN A 128 -3.05 8.91 -6.60
CA GLN A 128 -2.03 9.19 -7.58
C GLN A 128 -1.07 10.25 -7.03
N ASN A 129 0.21 10.05 -7.22
CA ASN A 129 1.23 11.03 -6.86
C ASN A 129 1.64 11.88 -8.05
#